data_fc779e6e225b04e9a697fe223d5ccc91
#
_entry.id   fc779e6e225b04e9a697fe223d5ccc91
#
_cell.length_a   1.000
_cell.length_b   1.000
_cell.length_c   1.000
_cell.angle_alpha   90.00
_cell.angle_beta   90.00
_cell.angle_gamma   90.00
#
_symmetry.space_group_name_H-M   'P 1'
#
loop_
_entity.id
_entity.type
_entity.pdbx_description
1 polymer ?
#
loop_
_entity_poly.entity_id
_entity_poly.type
_entity_poly.pdbx_seq_one_letter_code
_entity_poly.pdbx_strand_id
1 'polypeptide(L)'
;MKYVVLVSHGTFAYGLHDALKMLAGEAREDILSFGLENGTGVDALAERMKERLGQLQEEDEVVLLGDLVGGSPLTTAANVAAGLQLLDRTVIIGGMNLPLALSAVLMKDAMELTELSEMLIPEAREELKAFQVEQEQQEDEI
;
A
#
# COMPACT_ATOMS: atom_id res chain seq x y z
N MET A 1 -6.43 -3.08 -14.48
CA MET A 1 -6.61 -3.25 -13.02
C MET A 1 -5.70 -2.27 -12.29
N LYS A 2 -6.15 -1.74 -11.17
CA LYS A 2 -5.30 -0.97 -10.28
C LYS A 2 -4.87 -1.85 -9.12
N TYR A 3 -3.57 -1.98 -8.93
CA TYR A 3 -3.01 -2.77 -7.84
C TYR A 3 -2.61 -1.89 -6.68
N VAL A 4 -2.86 -2.34 -5.47
CA VAL A 4 -2.29 -1.74 -4.26
C VAL A 4 -1.08 -2.60 -3.90
N VAL A 5 0.10 -2.01 -3.94
CA VAL A 5 1.36 -2.70 -3.68
C VAL A 5 1.93 -2.19 -2.36
N LEU A 6 2.08 -3.07 -1.40
CA LEU A 6 2.60 -2.75 -0.08
C LEU A 6 4.06 -3.18 0.01
N VAL A 7 4.93 -2.29 0.47
CA VAL A 7 6.34 -2.62 0.66
C VAL A 7 6.81 -2.11 2.02
N SER A 8 7.56 -2.93 2.75
CA SER A 8 7.99 -2.57 4.10
C SER A 8 9.28 -3.23 4.50
N HIS A 9 9.81 -2.78 5.64
CA HIS A 9 10.80 -3.54 6.39
C HIS A 9 10.13 -4.76 7.01
N GLY A 10 10.85 -5.87 7.08
CA GLY A 10 10.39 -7.08 7.75
C GLY A 10 9.05 -7.59 7.25
N THR A 11 8.21 -8.00 8.18
CA THR A 11 6.92 -8.61 7.88
C THR A 11 5.74 -7.65 7.93
N PHE A 12 5.99 -6.37 8.09
CA PHE A 12 4.91 -5.39 8.26
C PHE A 12 3.94 -5.37 7.07
N ALA A 13 4.45 -5.35 5.85
CA ALA A 13 3.59 -5.37 4.66
C ALA A 13 2.72 -6.63 4.60
N TYR A 14 3.28 -7.77 4.97
CA TYR A 14 2.53 -9.03 4.98
C TYR A 14 1.42 -9.02 6.03
N GLY A 15 1.70 -8.48 7.22
CA GLY A 15 0.69 -8.35 8.27
C GLY A 15 -0.41 -7.38 7.89
N LEU A 16 -0.04 -6.28 7.25
CA LEU A 16 -1.01 -5.31 6.75
C LEU A 16 -1.89 -5.94 5.67
N HIS A 17 -1.29 -6.69 4.75
CA HIS A 17 -2.02 -7.43 3.71
C HIS A 17 -3.01 -8.41 4.36
N ASP A 18 -2.58 -9.11 5.39
CA ASP A 18 -3.43 -10.05 6.12
C ASP A 18 -4.63 -9.34 6.75
N ALA A 19 -4.42 -8.17 7.35
CA ALA A 19 -5.51 -7.37 7.92
C ALA A 19 -6.49 -6.91 6.82
N LEU A 20 -5.97 -6.54 5.64
CA LEU A 20 -6.81 -6.14 4.52
C LEU A 20 -7.70 -7.27 4.01
N LYS A 21 -7.22 -8.51 4.08
CA LYS A 21 -8.05 -9.67 3.72
C LYS A 21 -9.29 -9.76 4.60
N MET A 22 -9.15 -9.47 5.89
CA MET A 22 -10.27 -9.49 6.82
C MET A 22 -11.28 -8.38 6.53
N LEU A 23 -10.80 -7.20 6.14
CA LEU A 23 -11.63 -6.01 6.01
C LEU A 23 -12.15 -5.76 4.60
N ALA A 24 -11.42 -6.18 3.58
CA ALA A 24 -11.76 -5.88 2.19
C ALA A 24 -12.02 -7.12 1.33
N GLY A 25 -11.82 -8.31 1.87
CA GLY A 25 -12.08 -9.56 1.17
C GLY A 25 -10.83 -10.41 0.98
N GLU A 26 -10.94 -11.72 1.23
CA GLU A 26 -9.81 -12.64 1.18
C GLU A 26 -9.37 -13.01 -0.23
N ALA A 27 -10.27 -12.97 -1.18
CA ALA A 27 -10.00 -13.43 -2.54
C ALA A 27 -9.49 -12.34 -3.48
N ARG A 28 -9.04 -11.20 -2.94
CA ARG A 28 -8.58 -10.09 -3.77
C ARG A 28 -7.23 -10.39 -4.41
N GLU A 29 -7.16 -10.23 -5.71
CA GLU A 29 -5.93 -10.39 -6.47
C GLU A 29 -5.22 -9.07 -6.73
N ASP A 30 -5.84 -7.95 -6.32
CA ASP A 30 -5.35 -6.60 -6.58
C ASP A 30 -4.50 -6.02 -5.46
N ILE A 31 -4.14 -6.83 -4.47
CA ILE A 31 -3.23 -6.44 -3.38
C ILE A 31 -1.98 -7.30 -3.45
N LEU A 32 -0.82 -6.66 -3.53
CA LEU A 32 0.48 -7.32 -3.54
C LEU A 32 1.29 -6.81 -2.35
N SER A 33 2.07 -7.68 -1.73
CA SER A 33 2.89 -7.27 -0.58
C SER A 33 4.30 -7.83 -0.68
N PHE A 34 5.28 -7.01 -0.29
CA PHE A 34 6.70 -7.33 -0.33
C PHE A 34 7.37 -6.80 0.93
N GLY A 35 8.22 -7.61 1.52
CA GLY A 35 8.97 -7.22 2.71
C GLY A 35 10.47 -7.37 2.51
N LEU A 36 11.23 -6.40 3.00
CA LEU A 36 12.68 -6.54 3.09
C LEU A 36 12.98 -7.37 4.32
N GLU A 37 13.32 -8.62 4.11
CA GLU A 37 13.53 -9.56 5.20
C GLU A 37 14.85 -9.30 5.92
N ASN A 38 14.84 -9.52 7.22
CA ASN A 38 16.03 -9.39 8.04
C ASN A 38 17.10 -10.39 7.55
N GLY A 39 18.30 -9.89 7.34
CA GLY A 39 19.42 -10.73 6.87
C GLY A 39 19.51 -10.88 5.35
N THR A 40 18.56 -10.31 4.59
CA THR A 40 18.64 -10.29 3.13
C THR A 40 18.91 -8.87 2.65
N GLY A 41 19.47 -8.74 1.44
CA GLY A 41 19.74 -7.44 0.86
C GLY A 41 18.57 -6.92 0.04
N VAL A 42 18.66 -5.64 -0.34
CA VAL A 42 17.67 -4.99 -1.19
C VAL A 42 17.60 -5.63 -2.58
N ASP A 43 18.67 -6.29 -3.02
CA ASP A 43 18.68 -6.94 -4.33
C ASP A 43 17.67 -8.08 -4.42
N ALA A 44 17.52 -8.86 -3.35
CA ALA A 44 16.54 -9.93 -3.30
C ALA A 44 15.11 -9.37 -3.35
N LEU A 45 14.86 -8.29 -2.64
CA LEU A 45 13.56 -7.59 -2.68
C LEU A 45 13.28 -7.08 -4.09
N ALA A 46 14.27 -6.41 -4.71
CA ALA A 46 14.15 -5.87 -6.05
C ALA A 46 13.82 -6.97 -7.07
N GLU A 47 14.48 -8.11 -6.98
CA GLU A 47 14.23 -9.23 -7.91
C GLU A 47 12.80 -9.76 -7.79
N ARG A 48 12.30 -9.94 -6.57
CA ARG A 48 10.92 -10.39 -6.36
C ARG A 48 9.92 -9.39 -6.91
N MET A 49 10.17 -8.09 -6.70
CA MET A 49 9.30 -7.05 -7.22
C MET A 49 9.33 -6.97 -8.74
N LYS A 50 10.51 -7.06 -9.34
CA LYS A 50 10.66 -7.05 -10.79
C LYS A 50 9.90 -8.20 -11.43
N GLU A 51 10.03 -9.38 -10.87
CA GLU A 51 9.35 -10.56 -11.39
C GLU A 51 7.83 -10.37 -11.40
N ARG A 52 7.27 -9.93 -10.29
CA ARG A 52 5.81 -9.78 -10.18
C ARG A 52 5.28 -8.57 -10.91
N LEU A 53 5.90 -7.42 -10.75
CA LEU A 53 5.44 -6.18 -11.40
C LEU A 53 5.71 -6.19 -12.90
N GLY A 54 6.69 -6.94 -13.35
CA GLY A 54 6.96 -7.12 -14.77
C GLY A 54 5.85 -7.85 -15.52
N GLN A 55 4.94 -8.49 -14.80
CA GLN A 55 3.80 -9.21 -15.39
C GLN A 55 2.57 -8.32 -15.60
N LEU A 56 2.62 -7.07 -15.14
CA LEU A 56 1.49 -6.16 -15.30
C LEU A 56 1.26 -5.81 -16.77
N GLN A 57 -0.01 -5.60 -17.10
CA GLN A 57 -0.42 -5.20 -18.45
C GLN A 57 -0.24 -3.70 -18.65
N GLU A 58 -0.30 -3.24 -19.89
CA GLU A 58 -0.12 -1.83 -20.22
C GLU A 58 -1.14 -0.91 -19.55
N GLU A 59 -2.38 -1.39 -19.39
CA GLU A 59 -3.45 -0.62 -18.77
C GLU A 59 -3.46 -0.68 -17.26
N ASP A 60 -2.63 -1.52 -16.66
CA ASP A 60 -2.59 -1.65 -15.20
C ASP A 60 -1.93 -0.45 -14.54
N GLU A 61 -2.45 -0.07 -13.39
CA GLU A 61 -1.94 1.04 -12.59
C GLU A 61 -1.56 0.56 -11.20
N VAL A 62 -0.72 1.33 -10.51
CA VAL A 62 -0.17 0.92 -9.21
C VAL A 62 -0.33 2.04 -8.19
N VAL A 63 -0.87 1.68 -7.03
CA VAL A 63 -0.83 2.50 -5.82
C VAL A 63 0.23 1.86 -4.93
N LEU A 64 1.42 2.44 -4.89
CA LEU A 64 2.55 1.91 -4.14
C LEU A 64 2.60 2.56 -2.77
N LEU A 65 2.45 1.76 -1.73
CA LEU A 65 2.47 2.22 -0.35
C LEU A 65 3.69 1.64 0.37
N GLY A 66 4.46 2.50 1.03
CA GLY A 66 5.63 2.07 1.79
C GLY A 66 5.55 2.51 3.23
N ASP A 67 6.26 1.82 4.09
CA ASP A 67 6.24 2.09 5.53
C ASP A 67 6.93 3.41 5.88
N LEU A 68 8.09 3.68 5.30
CA LEU A 68 8.88 4.87 5.60
C LEU A 68 9.33 5.56 4.32
N VAL A 69 9.15 6.88 4.28
CA VAL A 69 9.75 7.70 3.23
C VAL A 69 11.26 7.74 3.49
N GLY A 70 12.06 7.49 2.46
CA GLY A 70 13.52 7.45 2.59
C GLY A 70 14.06 6.13 3.09
N GLY A 71 13.22 5.16 3.43
CA GLY A 71 13.64 3.81 3.79
C GLY A 71 13.97 2.98 2.56
N SER A 72 14.85 1.98 2.74
CA SER A 72 15.30 1.12 1.64
C SER A 72 14.17 0.39 0.92
N PRO A 73 13.14 -0.15 1.59
CA PRO A 73 12.08 -0.86 0.88
C PRO A 73 11.34 0.02 -0.13
N LEU A 74 10.89 1.20 0.29
CA LEU A 74 10.15 2.08 -0.62
C LEU A 74 11.04 2.62 -1.73
N THR A 75 12.28 2.98 -1.41
CA THR A 75 13.23 3.45 -2.42
C THR A 75 13.51 2.36 -3.46
N THR A 76 13.70 1.11 -3.00
CA THR A 76 13.90 -0.03 -3.91
C THR A 76 12.67 -0.24 -4.80
N ALA A 77 11.49 -0.19 -4.22
CA ALA A 77 10.24 -0.34 -4.97
C ALA A 77 10.08 0.75 -6.03
N ALA A 78 10.38 2.00 -5.68
CA ALA A 78 10.31 3.12 -6.62
C ALA A 78 11.30 2.92 -7.78
N ASN A 79 12.51 2.46 -7.48
CA ASN A 79 13.52 2.19 -8.50
C ASN A 79 13.10 1.03 -9.42
N VAL A 80 12.49 -0.01 -8.87
CA VAL A 80 11.94 -1.11 -9.69
C VAL A 80 10.85 -0.58 -10.62
N ALA A 81 9.93 0.21 -10.10
CA ALA A 81 8.86 0.80 -10.91
C ALA A 81 9.43 1.67 -12.03
N ALA A 82 10.45 2.48 -11.73
CA ALA A 82 11.12 3.30 -12.74
C ALA A 82 11.77 2.44 -13.83
N GLY A 83 12.46 1.38 -13.43
CA GLY A 83 13.13 0.48 -14.37
C GLY A 83 12.17 -0.30 -15.26
N LEU A 84 10.96 -0.53 -14.78
CA LEU A 84 9.91 -1.20 -15.55
C LEU A 84 9.02 -0.20 -16.33
N GLN A 85 9.36 1.09 -16.29
CA GLN A 85 8.62 2.15 -16.95
C GLN A 85 7.17 2.26 -16.47
N LEU A 86 6.97 2.08 -15.16
CA LEU A 86 5.66 2.12 -14.53
C LEU A 86 5.34 3.47 -13.88
N LEU A 87 6.30 4.40 -13.78
CA LEU A 87 6.10 5.63 -13.00
C LEU A 87 4.93 6.48 -13.47
N ASP A 88 4.67 6.53 -14.77
CA ASP A 88 3.58 7.33 -15.33
C ASP A 88 2.19 6.82 -14.89
N ARG A 89 2.13 5.61 -14.40
CA ARG A 89 0.87 4.99 -13.95
C ARG A 89 0.99 4.43 -12.53
N THR A 90 1.83 5.10 -11.74
CA THR A 90 2.05 4.75 -10.34
C THR A 90 1.96 6.00 -9.47
N VAL A 91 1.25 5.91 -8.35
CA VAL A 91 1.38 6.90 -7.27
C VAL A 91 2.08 6.23 -6.11
N ILE A 92 2.93 6.99 -5.41
CA ILE A 92 3.77 6.48 -4.34
C ILE A 92 3.49 7.26 -3.08
N ILE A 93 3.11 6.56 -2.00
CA ILE A 93 2.80 7.18 -0.72
C ILE A 93 3.58 6.46 0.38
N GLY A 94 4.29 7.23 1.21
CA GLY A 94 4.99 6.71 2.37
C GLY A 94 4.17 6.88 3.64
N GLY A 95 4.63 6.27 4.72
CA GLY A 95 3.91 6.33 6.00
C GLY A 95 2.68 5.44 6.04
N MET A 96 2.70 4.33 5.32
CA MET A 96 1.51 3.49 5.22
C MET A 96 1.04 2.97 6.56
N ASN A 97 -0.26 2.94 6.71
CA ASN A 97 -0.95 2.41 7.86
C ASN A 97 -2.22 1.71 7.38
N LEU A 98 -2.94 1.08 8.28
CA LEU A 98 -4.14 0.34 7.90
C LEU A 98 -5.25 1.24 7.33
N PRO A 99 -5.57 2.42 7.92
CA PRO A 99 -6.57 3.29 7.31
C PRO A 99 -6.23 3.71 5.88
N LEU A 100 -4.97 4.07 5.63
CA LEU A 100 -4.51 4.44 4.29
C LEU A 100 -4.68 3.27 3.30
N ALA A 101 -4.17 2.11 3.68
CA ALA A 101 -4.21 0.95 2.81
C ALA A 101 -5.64 0.48 2.53
N LEU A 102 -6.49 0.48 3.55
CA LEU A 102 -7.89 0.09 3.40
C LEU A 102 -8.63 1.04 2.46
N SER A 103 -8.48 2.34 2.66
CA SER A 103 -9.12 3.33 1.77
C SER A 103 -8.60 3.20 0.34
N ALA A 104 -7.31 2.97 0.16
CA ALA A 104 -6.75 2.77 -1.18
C ALA A 104 -7.40 1.57 -1.87
N VAL A 105 -7.50 0.45 -1.19
CA VAL A 105 -8.11 -0.76 -1.75
C VAL A 105 -9.59 -0.53 -2.13
N LEU A 106 -10.34 0.13 -1.26
CA LEU A 106 -11.77 0.31 -1.45
C LEU A 106 -12.13 1.41 -2.46
N MET A 107 -11.27 2.42 -2.61
CA MET A 107 -11.60 3.62 -3.41
C MET A 107 -10.87 3.71 -4.75
N LYS A 108 -9.84 2.91 -4.97
CA LYS A 108 -8.98 3.04 -6.15
C LYS A 108 -9.70 2.95 -7.48
N ASP A 109 -10.75 2.17 -7.57
CA ASP A 109 -11.46 1.97 -8.84
C ASP A 109 -12.48 3.07 -9.13
N ALA A 110 -12.74 3.96 -8.18
CA ALA A 110 -13.73 5.02 -8.30
C ALA A 110 -13.14 6.36 -8.79
N MET A 111 -11.81 6.47 -8.90
CA MET A 111 -11.18 7.74 -9.26
C MET A 111 -9.83 7.54 -9.93
N GLU A 112 -9.36 8.59 -10.60
CA GLU A 112 -8.04 8.58 -11.22
C GLU A 112 -6.92 8.59 -10.16
N LEU A 113 -5.73 8.12 -10.53
CA LEU A 113 -4.61 8.01 -9.58
C LEU A 113 -4.29 9.34 -8.88
N THR A 114 -4.27 10.44 -9.61
CA THR A 114 -3.95 11.75 -9.04
C THR A 114 -4.97 12.15 -7.98
N GLU A 115 -6.25 12.00 -8.31
CA GLU A 115 -7.35 12.30 -7.38
C GLU A 115 -7.30 11.37 -6.17
N LEU A 116 -6.98 10.12 -6.39
CA LEU A 116 -6.88 9.12 -5.32
C LEU A 116 -5.81 9.53 -4.31
N SER A 117 -4.62 9.89 -4.78
CA SER A 117 -3.52 10.33 -3.93
C SER A 117 -3.90 11.57 -3.10
N GLU A 118 -4.54 12.55 -3.75
CA GLU A 118 -4.97 13.78 -3.08
C GLU A 118 -6.02 13.53 -2.01
N MET A 119 -6.85 12.53 -2.18
CA MET A 119 -7.89 12.16 -1.20
C MET A 119 -7.32 11.31 -0.07
N LEU A 120 -6.48 10.33 -0.40
CA LEU A 120 -5.98 9.35 0.57
C LEU A 120 -5.14 9.97 1.69
N ILE A 121 -4.27 10.90 1.35
CA ILE A 121 -3.32 11.44 2.34
C ILE A 121 -4.01 12.21 3.46
N PRO A 122 -4.89 13.20 3.17
CA PRO A 122 -5.60 13.91 4.25
C PRO A 122 -6.48 12.97 5.07
N GLU A 123 -7.17 12.04 4.42
CA GLU A 123 -8.04 11.09 5.10
C GLU A 123 -7.27 10.20 6.06
N ALA A 124 -6.13 9.67 5.63
CA ALA A 124 -5.30 8.82 6.47
C ALA A 124 -4.72 9.59 7.66
N ARG A 125 -4.35 10.87 7.46
CA ARG A 125 -3.85 11.71 8.54
C ARG A 125 -4.89 11.94 9.63
N GLU A 126 -6.15 12.09 9.25
CA GLU A 126 -7.25 12.29 10.19
C GLU A 126 -7.47 11.07 11.10
N GLU A 127 -7.09 9.88 10.65
CA GLU A 127 -7.26 8.66 11.44
C GLU A 127 -6.18 8.47 12.50
N LEU A 128 -5.12 9.29 12.48
CA LEU A 128 -4.10 9.26 13.53
C LEU A 128 -4.49 10.27 14.61
N LYS A 129 -5.20 9.79 15.62
CA LYS A 129 -5.80 10.64 16.64
C LYS A 129 -5.99 9.89 17.94
N ALA A 130 -6.15 10.65 19.04
CA ALA A 130 -6.45 10.05 20.32
C ALA A 130 -7.84 9.41 20.32
N PHE A 131 -7.94 8.25 20.91
CA PHE A 131 -9.22 7.56 21.06
C PHE A 131 -9.86 7.98 22.40
N GLN A 132 -11.08 8.51 22.33
CA GLN A 132 -11.84 8.93 23.49
C GLN A 132 -12.88 7.87 23.81
N VAL A 133 -12.86 7.37 25.05
CA VAL A 133 -13.85 6.38 25.50
C VAL A 133 -14.90 7.10 26.35
N GLU A 134 -16.13 7.12 25.85
CA GLU A 134 -17.29 7.68 26.56
C GLU A 134 -18.35 6.60 26.66
N GLN A 135 -18.90 6.40 27.84
CA GLN A 135 -19.87 5.32 28.07
C GLN A 135 -21.15 5.49 27.25
N GLU A 136 -21.61 6.74 27.08
CA GLU A 136 -22.83 7.02 26.33
C GLU A 136 -22.69 6.74 24.82
N GLN A 137 -21.47 6.63 24.32
CA GLN A 137 -21.19 6.40 22.90
C GLN A 137 -20.96 4.94 22.55
N GLN A 138 -20.82 4.08 23.53
CA GLN A 138 -20.49 2.67 23.27
C GLN A 138 -21.59 1.95 22.50
N GLU A 139 -22.83 2.37 22.65
CA GLU A 139 -23.97 1.78 21.94
C GLU A 139 -23.97 2.10 20.45
N ASP A 140 -23.30 3.18 20.06
CA ASP A 140 -23.26 3.65 18.67
C ASP A 140 -22.08 3.05 17.90
N GLU A 141 -21.23 2.29 18.57
CA GLU A 141 -20.08 1.67 17.93
C GLU A 141 -20.49 0.42 17.16
N ILE A 142 -19.84 0.26 16.05
CA ILE A 142 -20.09 -0.87 15.14
C ILE A 142 -19.24 -2.07 15.51
#